data_adb2a5185f3589a1237ae7dbdb773c0d
#
_entry.id   adb2a5185f3589a1237ae7dbdb773c0d
#
_cell.length_a   1.000
_cell.length_b   1.000
_cell.length_c   1.000
_cell.angle_alpha   90.00
_cell.angle_beta   90.00
_cell.angle_gamma   90.00
#
_symmetry.space_group_name_H-M   'P 1'
#
loop_
_entity.id
_entity.type
_entity.pdbx_description
1 polymer ?
#
loop_
_entity_poly.entity_id
_entity_poly.type
_entity_poly.pdbx_seq_one_letter_code
_entity_poly.pdbx_strand_id
1 'polypeptide(L)'
;YFRAVIDIESYLQHPDSVDKYVTRALELFPAKVDFHLSKGHVMSNSKQYVKAIGAYKGALRHADTDSLRSVIWGMIGDAWHQKAEAGEPNLEERLPLQMGLLGKKGIARKAMKECYKAYERSLRYWPDNTMVLNNYAYFLSLEERDLERALTMSSRVVALTDNNPTYLDTHAWVLFKLGRVDEARKIMQQAVALDAQE
;
A
#
# COMPACT_ATOMS: atom_id res chain seq x y z
N TYR A 1 -19.80 20.37 -4.58
CA TYR A 1 -20.06 20.49 -3.14
C TYR A 1 -19.38 19.40 -2.33
N PHE A 2 -19.75 18.10 -2.48
CA PHE A 2 -19.20 17.01 -1.65
C PHE A 2 -17.68 16.92 -1.68
N ARG A 3 -17.05 17.03 -2.86
CA ARG A 3 -15.59 16.97 -2.98
C ARG A 3 -14.92 18.07 -2.13
N ALA A 4 -15.35 19.33 -2.29
CA ALA A 4 -14.77 20.44 -1.54
C ALA A 4 -14.91 20.26 -0.01
N VAL A 5 -16.08 19.79 0.46
CA VAL A 5 -16.28 19.54 1.90
C VAL A 5 -15.41 18.39 2.38
N ILE A 6 -15.32 17.29 1.63
CA ILE A 6 -14.46 16.14 1.95
C ILE A 6 -12.99 16.57 2.04
N ASP A 7 -12.51 17.38 1.08
CA ASP A 7 -11.14 17.87 1.05
C ASP A 7 -10.84 18.78 2.27
N ILE A 8 -11.76 19.69 2.61
CA ILE A 8 -11.64 20.58 3.77
C ILE A 8 -11.63 19.79 5.07
N GLU A 9 -12.59 18.88 5.27
CA GLU A 9 -12.68 18.07 6.49
C GLU A 9 -11.49 17.11 6.62
N SER A 10 -10.95 16.63 5.50
CA SER A 10 -9.72 15.83 5.49
C SER A 10 -8.50 16.66 5.91
N TYR A 11 -8.38 17.89 5.41
CA TYR A 11 -7.31 18.82 5.80
C TYR A 11 -7.38 19.17 7.29
N LEU A 12 -8.58 19.37 7.82
CA LEU A 12 -8.84 19.64 9.23
C LEU A 12 -8.71 18.38 10.13
N GLN A 13 -8.41 17.23 9.55
CA GLN A 13 -8.27 15.95 10.26
C GLN A 13 -9.52 15.53 11.04
N HIS A 14 -10.70 15.73 10.46
CA HIS A 14 -12.00 15.34 11.01
C HIS A 14 -12.53 14.05 10.35
N PRO A 15 -12.02 12.85 10.68
CA PRO A 15 -12.34 11.62 9.97
C PRO A 15 -13.83 11.23 10.02
N ASP A 16 -14.52 11.53 11.11
CA ASP A 16 -15.95 11.23 11.26
C ASP A 16 -16.81 12.10 10.31
N SER A 17 -16.45 13.38 10.18
CA SER A 17 -17.08 14.27 9.19
C SER A 17 -16.82 13.79 7.77
N VAL A 18 -15.58 13.44 7.45
CA VAL A 18 -15.23 12.93 6.12
C VAL A 18 -16.02 11.66 5.81
N ASP A 19 -16.10 10.69 6.73
CA ASP A 19 -16.88 9.45 6.51
C ASP A 19 -18.37 9.74 6.28
N LYS A 20 -18.95 10.66 7.04
CA LYS A 20 -20.35 11.09 6.87
C LYS A 20 -20.60 11.66 5.47
N TYR A 21 -19.78 12.61 5.02
CA TYR A 21 -19.96 13.25 3.71
C TYR A 21 -19.66 12.32 2.55
N VAL A 22 -18.62 11.47 2.67
CA VAL A 22 -18.31 10.45 1.66
C VAL A 22 -19.42 9.42 1.56
N THR A 23 -19.98 8.97 2.67
CA THR A 23 -21.11 8.02 2.68
C THR A 23 -22.30 8.63 1.96
N ARG A 24 -22.66 9.88 2.28
CA ARG A 24 -23.76 10.57 1.60
C ARG A 24 -23.48 10.80 0.12
N ALA A 25 -22.25 11.10 -0.23
CA ALA A 25 -21.86 11.26 -1.64
C ALA A 25 -22.01 9.95 -2.42
N LEU A 26 -21.65 8.81 -1.83
CA LEU A 26 -21.77 7.49 -2.45
C LEU A 26 -23.22 7.02 -2.60
N GLU A 27 -24.13 7.43 -1.71
CA GLU A 27 -25.57 7.18 -1.86
C GLU A 27 -26.13 7.86 -3.12
N LEU A 28 -25.64 9.07 -3.43
CA LEU A 28 -26.09 9.86 -4.58
C LEU A 28 -25.33 9.54 -5.86
N PHE A 29 -24.06 9.17 -5.73
CA PHE A 29 -23.13 8.96 -6.84
C PHE A 29 -22.33 7.64 -6.66
N PRO A 30 -23.00 6.48 -6.67
CA PRO A 30 -22.37 5.19 -6.33
C PRO A 30 -21.25 4.75 -7.28
N ALA A 31 -21.22 5.29 -8.51
CA ALA A 31 -20.19 4.98 -9.50
C ALA A 31 -18.97 5.92 -9.48
N LYS A 32 -18.93 6.92 -8.59
CA LYS A 32 -17.81 7.87 -8.53
C LYS A 32 -16.60 7.26 -7.80
N VAL A 33 -15.57 6.97 -8.57
CA VAL A 33 -14.31 6.37 -8.09
C VAL A 33 -13.70 7.20 -6.96
N ASP A 34 -13.63 8.53 -7.12
CA ASP A 34 -13.03 9.43 -6.13
C ASP A 34 -13.65 9.28 -4.74
N PHE A 35 -14.97 9.12 -4.63
CA PHE A 35 -15.62 8.96 -3.33
C PHE A 35 -15.32 7.60 -2.69
N HIS A 36 -15.20 6.54 -3.48
CA HIS A 36 -14.75 5.25 -2.99
C HIS A 36 -13.30 5.30 -2.49
N LEU A 37 -12.41 6.02 -3.21
CA LEU A 37 -11.01 6.21 -2.79
C LEU A 37 -10.93 7.03 -1.49
N SER A 38 -11.65 8.14 -1.41
CA SER A 38 -11.73 8.96 -0.18
C SER A 38 -12.22 8.13 1.00
N LYS A 39 -13.27 7.31 0.83
CA LYS A 39 -13.75 6.40 1.88
C LYS A 39 -12.67 5.40 2.29
N GLY A 40 -11.96 4.82 1.33
CA GLY A 40 -10.87 3.90 1.60
C GLY A 40 -9.75 4.53 2.42
N HIS A 41 -9.34 5.75 2.08
CA HIS A 41 -8.32 6.50 2.81
C HIS A 41 -8.75 6.80 4.26
N VAL A 42 -9.96 7.31 4.46
CA VAL A 42 -10.49 7.59 5.82
C VAL A 42 -10.53 6.32 6.67
N MET A 43 -11.03 5.22 6.11
CA MET A 43 -11.07 3.93 6.81
C MET A 43 -9.67 3.41 7.14
N SER A 44 -8.68 3.57 6.23
CA SER A 44 -7.30 3.16 6.45
C SER A 44 -6.65 3.98 7.58
N ASN A 45 -6.79 5.31 7.53
CA ASN A 45 -6.28 6.21 8.57
C ASN A 45 -6.92 5.95 9.94
N SER A 46 -8.18 5.53 9.97
CA SER A 46 -8.89 5.10 11.18
C SER A 46 -8.61 3.65 11.57
N LYS A 47 -7.61 3.00 10.98
CA LYS A 47 -7.21 1.61 11.19
C LYS A 47 -8.31 0.58 10.90
N GLN A 48 -9.35 0.94 10.17
CA GLN A 48 -10.43 0.06 9.76
C GLN A 48 -10.10 -0.62 8.40
N TYR A 49 -8.98 -1.32 8.34
CA TYR A 49 -8.36 -1.81 7.09
C TYR A 49 -9.29 -2.68 6.23
N VAL A 50 -10.12 -3.52 6.83
CA VAL A 50 -11.08 -4.36 6.07
C VAL A 50 -12.13 -3.50 5.38
N LYS A 51 -12.60 -2.43 6.03
CA LYS A 51 -13.54 -1.48 5.42
C LYS A 51 -12.85 -0.65 4.33
N ALA A 52 -11.59 -0.25 4.55
CA ALA A 52 -10.78 0.43 3.53
C ALA A 52 -10.65 -0.43 2.26
N ILE A 53 -10.29 -1.71 2.40
CA ILE A 53 -10.21 -2.67 1.30
C ILE A 53 -11.57 -2.80 0.58
N GLY A 54 -12.67 -2.83 1.33
CA GLY A 54 -14.03 -2.86 0.77
C GLY A 54 -14.33 -1.63 -0.08
N ALA A 55 -13.97 -0.45 0.40
CA ALA A 55 -14.12 0.81 -0.32
C ALA A 55 -13.25 0.86 -1.60
N TYR A 56 -11.98 0.49 -1.52
CA TYR A 56 -11.10 0.39 -2.69
C TYR A 56 -11.59 -0.62 -3.73
N LYS A 57 -12.15 -1.76 -3.31
CA LYS A 57 -12.83 -2.69 -4.23
C LYS A 57 -14.09 -2.06 -4.86
N GLY A 58 -14.75 -1.14 -4.14
CA GLY A 58 -15.81 -0.30 -4.70
C GLY A 58 -15.30 0.56 -5.84
N ALA A 59 -14.20 1.30 -5.62
CA ALA A 59 -13.53 2.09 -6.65
C ALA A 59 -13.12 1.24 -7.87
N LEU A 60 -12.58 0.05 -7.64
CA LEU A 60 -12.10 -0.84 -8.68
C LEU A 60 -13.20 -1.27 -9.67
N ARG A 61 -14.46 -1.40 -9.22
CA ARG A 61 -15.59 -1.74 -10.10
C ARG A 61 -15.89 -0.66 -11.14
N HIS A 62 -15.47 0.57 -10.89
CA HIS A 62 -15.77 1.74 -11.73
C HIS A 62 -14.48 2.34 -12.34
N ALA A 63 -13.32 1.73 -12.10
CA ALA A 63 -12.07 2.15 -12.71
C ALA A 63 -12.08 1.86 -14.22
N ASP A 64 -11.81 2.87 -15.03
CA ASP A 64 -11.90 2.83 -16.50
C ASP A 64 -10.55 2.59 -17.19
N THR A 65 -9.43 2.93 -16.52
CA THR A 65 -8.07 2.76 -17.06
C THR A 65 -7.26 1.71 -16.30
N ASP A 66 -6.32 1.08 -17.00
CA ASP A 66 -5.42 0.11 -16.37
C ASP A 66 -4.48 0.77 -15.36
N SER A 67 -4.04 2.01 -15.62
CA SER A 67 -3.26 2.78 -14.66
C SER A 67 -4.02 2.97 -13.35
N LEU A 68 -5.31 3.39 -13.42
CA LEU A 68 -6.15 3.56 -12.24
C LEU A 68 -6.40 2.23 -11.52
N ARG A 69 -6.67 1.14 -12.26
CA ARG A 69 -6.79 -0.21 -11.67
C ARG A 69 -5.53 -0.63 -10.93
N SER A 70 -4.36 -0.37 -11.54
CA SER A 70 -3.07 -0.65 -10.91
C SER A 70 -2.90 0.10 -9.59
N VAL A 71 -3.15 1.41 -9.60
CA VAL A 71 -3.06 2.24 -8.38
C VAL A 71 -3.99 1.72 -7.28
N ILE A 72 -5.25 1.42 -7.63
CA ILE A 72 -6.23 0.91 -6.65
C ILE A 72 -5.80 -0.46 -6.09
N TRP A 73 -5.26 -1.36 -6.92
CA TRP A 73 -4.72 -2.63 -6.43
C TRP A 73 -3.51 -2.42 -5.51
N GLY A 74 -2.67 -1.42 -5.77
CA GLY A 74 -1.61 -0.99 -4.86
C GLY A 74 -2.16 -0.60 -3.48
N MET A 75 -3.15 0.30 -3.45
CA MET A 75 -3.82 0.73 -2.21
C MET A 75 -4.45 -0.44 -1.44
N ILE A 76 -5.02 -1.42 -2.14
CA ILE A 76 -5.53 -2.65 -1.51
C ILE A 76 -4.38 -3.45 -0.89
N GLY A 77 -3.24 -3.54 -1.56
CA GLY A 77 -2.03 -4.19 -1.03
C GLY A 77 -1.53 -3.50 0.24
N ASP A 78 -1.40 -2.18 0.21
CA ASP A 78 -0.97 -1.38 1.36
C ASP A 78 -1.91 -1.54 2.57
N ALA A 79 -3.22 -1.54 2.34
CA ALA A 79 -4.21 -1.76 3.40
C ALA A 79 -4.13 -3.18 4.00
N TRP A 80 -3.80 -4.19 3.20
CA TRP A 80 -3.52 -5.55 3.69
C TRP A 80 -2.23 -5.61 4.50
N HIS A 81 -1.17 -4.90 4.08
CA HIS A 81 0.08 -4.79 4.84
C HIS A 81 -0.16 -4.13 6.20
N GLN A 82 -0.82 -2.97 6.22
CA GLN A 82 -1.16 -2.27 7.47
C GLN A 82 -1.99 -3.16 8.42
N LYS A 83 -2.92 -3.96 7.88
CA LYS A 83 -3.66 -4.97 8.67
C LYS A 83 -2.73 -6.04 9.25
N ALA A 84 -1.73 -6.48 8.48
CA ALA A 84 -0.76 -7.47 8.95
C ALA A 84 0.08 -6.92 10.10
N GLU A 85 0.56 -5.69 10.00
CA GLU A 85 1.33 -5.01 11.06
C GLU A 85 0.49 -4.79 12.32
N ALA A 86 -0.76 -4.36 12.17
CA ALA A 86 -1.67 -4.17 13.30
C ALA A 86 -1.98 -5.48 14.05
N GLY A 87 -1.91 -6.63 13.36
CA GLY A 87 -2.19 -7.95 13.94
C GLY A 87 -3.62 -8.10 14.47
N GLU A 88 -4.53 -7.21 14.07
CA GLU A 88 -5.92 -7.21 14.54
C GLU A 88 -6.76 -8.21 13.75
N PRO A 89 -7.52 -9.09 14.43
CA PRO A 89 -8.45 -10.00 13.77
C PRO A 89 -9.65 -9.25 13.22
N ASN A 90 -10.08 -9.59 12.01
CA ASN A 90 -11.40 -9.20 11.52
C ASN A 90 -12.51 -10.05 12.18
N LEU A 91 -13.77 -9.78 11.86
CA LEU A 91 -14.90 -10.49 12.48
C LEU A 91 -14.84 -12.01 12.26
N GLU A 92 -14.41 -12.46 11.09
CA GLU A 92 -14.28 -13.90 10.74
C GLU A 92 -13.10 -14.57 11.45
N GLU A 93 -12.07 -13.81 11.83
CA GLU A 93 -10.85 -14.29 12.47
C GLU A 93 -10.96 -14.28 14.02
N ARG A 94 -11.92 -13.54 14.59
CA ARG A 94 -12.07 -13.40 16.06
C ARG A 94 -12.37 -14.73 16.75
N LEU A 95 -13.32 -15.49 16.24
CA LEU A 95 -13.68 -16.76 16.83
C LEU A 95 -12.55 -17.81 16.73
N PRO A 96 -11.93 -18.04 15.55
CA PRO A 96 -10.75 -18.89 15.45
C PRO A 96 -9.60 -18.46 16.35
N LEU A 97 -9.38 -17.16 16.55
CA LEU A 97 -8.35 -16.65 17.46
C LEU A 97 -8.69 -16.97 18.92
N GLN A 98 -9.93 -16.75 19.35
CA GLN A 98 -10.39 -17.06 20.72
C GLN A 98 -10.34 -18.56 21.02
N MET A 99 -10.61 -19.40 20.02
CA MET A 99 -10.51 -20.87 20.14
C MET A 99 -9.06 -21.39 20.02
N GLY A 100 -8.07 -20.52 19.86
CA GLY A 100 -6.66 -20.94 19.67
C GLY A 100 -6.36 -21.59 18.30
N LEU A 101 -7.32 -21.60 17.37
CA LEU A 101 -7.17 -22.19 16.03
C LEU A 101 -6.37 -21.28 15.08
N LEU A 102 -6.30 -19.98 15.38
CA LEU A 102 -5.57 -18.98 14.60
C LEU A 102 -4.85 -18.01 15.54
N GLY A 103 -3.52 -17.99 15.50
CA GLY A 103 -2.71 -17.04 16.28
C GLY A 103 -2.49 -15.73 15.54
N LYS A 104 -2.05 -14.67 16.25
CA LYS A 104 -1.71 -13.36 15.66
C LYS A 104 -0.74 -13.47 14.48
N LYS A 105 0.30 -14.31 14.58
CA LYS A 105 1.22 -14.58 13.47
C LYS A 105 0.51 -15.19 12.25
N GLY A 106 -0.51 -16.01 12.46
CA GLY A 106 -1.32 -16.58 11.38
C GLY A 106 -2.15 -15.52 10.66
N ILE A 107 -2.75 -14.58 11.42
CA ILE A 107 -3.50 -13.44 10.89
C ILE A 107 -2.59 -12.55 10.05
N ALA A 108 -1.42 -12.17 10.57
CA ALA A 108 -0.44 -11.36 9.86
C ALA A 108 0.01 -12.05 8.56
N ARG A 109 0.36 -13.34 8.62
CA ARG A 109 0.78 -14.11 7.44
C ARG A 109 -0.31 -14.21 6.37
N LYS A 110 -1.59 -14.37 6.78
CA LYS A 110 -2.73 -14.38 5.85
C LYS A 110 -2.89 -13.02 5.18
N ALA A 111 -2.80 -11.94 5.94
CA ALA A 111 -2.89 -10.57 5.43
C ALA A 111 -1.73 -10.25 4.46
N MET A 112 -0.48 -10.62 4.79
CA MET A 112 0.66 -10.46 3.88
C MET A 112 0.49 -11.23 2.58
N LYS A 113 -0.06 -12.45 2.62
CA LYS A 113 -0.39 -13.20 1.40
C LYS A 113 -1.38 -12.45 0.50
N GLU A 114 -2.40 -11.81 1.08
CA GLU A 114 -3.35 -11.01 0.31
C GLU A 114 -2.73 -9.68 -0.19
N CYS A 115 -1.81 -9.07 0.58
CA CYS A 115 -1.01 -7.94 0.14
C CYS A 115 -0.23 -8.28 -1.15
N TYR A 116 0.54 -9.34 -1.15
CA TYR A 116 1.32 -9.76 -2.33
C TYR A 116 0.44 -10.10 -3.53
N LYS A 117 -0.71 -10.76 -3.33
CA LYS A 117 -1.68 -10.98 -4.41
C LYS A 117 -2.22 -9.68 -5.01
N ALA A 118 -2.44 -8.67 -4.18
CA ALA A 118 -2.90 -7.37 -4.64
C ALA A 118 -1.82 -6.66 -5.46
N TYR A 119 -0.56 -6.68 -5.00
CA TYR A 119 0.56 -6.12 -5.75
C TYR A 119 0.79 -6.84 -7.09
N GLU A 120 0.70 -8.17 -7.13
CA GLU A 120 0.76 -8.93 -8.39
C GLU A 120 -0.34 -8.49 -9.37
N ARG A 121 -1.55 -8.23 -8.88
CA ARG A 121 -2.64 -7.72 -9.71
C ARG A 121 -2.38 -6.31 -10.19
N SER A 122 -1.85 -5.45 -9.34
CA SER A 122 -1.44 -4.10 -9.70
C SER A 122 -0.45 -4.12 -10.86
N LEU A 123 0.63 -4.89 -10.74
CA LEU A 123 1.70 -4.98 -11.72
C LEU A 123 1.28 -5.66 -13.04
N ARG A 124 0.19 -6.43 -13.06
CA ARG A 124 -0.39 -6.92 -14.33
C ARG A 124 -1.05 -5.82 -15.14
N TYR A 125 -1.65 -4.82 -14.49
CA TYR A 125 -2.25 -3.67 -15.17
C TYR A 125 -1.20 -2.63 -15.54
N TRP A 126 -0.23 -2.39 -14.69
CA TRP A 126 0.86 -1.46 -14.94
C TRP A 126 2.17 -1.99 -14.34
N PRO A 127 3.00 -2.67 -15.18
CA PRO A 127 4.26 -3.30 -14.74
C PRO A 127 5.27 -2.31 -14.13
N ASP A 128 5.21 -1.05 -14.52
CA ASP A 128 6.10 0.02 -14.08
C ASP A 128 5.47 0.93 -12.99
N ASN A 129 4.51 0.43 -12.25
CA ASN A 129 4.01 1.14 -11.07
C ASN A 129 5.10 1.18 -9.99
N THR A 130 5.86 2.28 -9.98
CA THR A 130 7.05 2.46 -9.13
C THR A 130 6.74 2.34 -7.65
N MET A 131 5.61 2.89 -7.19
CA MET A 131 5.18 2.79 -5.79
C MET A 131 4.97 1.33 -5.39
N VAL A 132 4.27 0.55 -6.20
CA VAL A 132 4.00 -0.86 -5.91
C VAL A 132 5.28 -1.70 -6.00
N LEU A 133 6.11 -1.47 -7.02
CA LEU A 133 7.41 -2.15 -7.16
C LEU A 133 8.29 -1.91 -5.93
N ASN A 134 8.37 -0.65 -5.47
CA ASN A 134 9.15 -0.27 -4.30
C ASN A 134 8.63 -0.95 -3.02
N ASN A 135 7.34 -0.82 -2.73
CA ASN A 135 6.74 -1.39 -1.52
C ASN A 135 6.86 -2.92 -1.51
N TYR A 136 6.65 -3.54 -2.67
CA TYR A 136 6.78 -4.99 -2.79
C TYR A 136 8.22 -5.45 -2.55
N ALA A 137 9.21 -4.79 -3.16
CA ALA A 137 10.63 -5.10 -2.95
C ALA A 137 11.00 -4.93 -1.47
N TYR A 138 10.58 -3.84 -0.85
CA TYR A 138 10.82 -3.58 0.56
C TYR A 138 10.25 -4.67 1.46
N PHE A 139 8.97 -5.04 1.29
CA PHE A 139 8.33 -6.06 2.14
C PHE A 139 8.92 -7.46 1.94
N LEU A 140 9.28 -7.84 0.71
CA LEU A 140 10.01 -9.08 0.48
C LEU A 140 11.36 -9.09 1.20
N SER A 141 12.06 -7.96 1.21
CA SER A 141 13.36 -7.84 1.89
C SER A 141 13.26 -7.90 3.41
N LEU A 142 12.19 -7.39 4.00
CA LEU A 142 11.91 -7.51 5.43
C LEU A 142 11.65 -8.97 5.85
N GLU A 143 10.98 -9.73 5.00
CA GLU A 143 10.72 -11.16 5.23
C GLU A 143 11.88 -12.07 4.79
N GLU A 144 12.96 -11.49 4.24
CA GLU A 144 14.10 -12.22 3.65
C GLU A 144 13.66 -13.28 2.63
N ARG A 145 12.66 -12.94 1.82
CA ARG A 145 12.06 -13.79 0.79
C ARG A 145 12.28 -13.22 -0.60
N ASP A 146 12.55 -14.10 -1.56
CA ASP A 146 12.68 -13.75 -2.98
C ASP A 146 13.54 -12.48 -3.20
N LEU A 147 14.70 -12.41 -2.50
CA LEU A 147 15.55 -11.22 -2.47
C LEU A 147 16.06 -10.81 -3.86
N GLU A 148 16.31 -11.76 -4.76
CA GLU A 148 16.71 -11.48 -6.15
C GLU A 148 15.55 -10.80 -6.92
N ARG A 149 14.32 -11.21 -6.65
CA ARG A 149 13.14 -10.53 -7.20
C ARG A 149 12.99 -9.13 -6.63
N ALA A 150 13.20 -8.96 -5.32
CA ALA A 150 13.21 -7.66 -4.67
C ALA A 150 14.27 -6.74 -5.29
N LEU A 151 15.47 -7.26 -5.56
CA LEU A 151 16.54 -6.54 -6.25
C LEU A 151 16.11 -6.11 -7.67
N THR A 152 15.51 -7.02 -8.43
CA THR A 152 15.02 -6.69 -9.78
C THR A 152 14.01 -5.56 -9.77
N MET A 153 13.04 -5.59 -8.82
CA MET A 153 12.02 -4.56 -8.67
C MET A 153 12.63 -3.23 -8.24
N SER A 154 13.47 -3.22 -7.19
CA SER A 154 14.08 -1.97 -6.70
C SER A 154 15.02 -1.35 -7.72
N SER A 155 15.81 -2.15 -8.46
CA SER A 155 16.64 -1.65 -9.57
C SER A 155 15.77 -1.01 -10.67
N ARG A 156 14.62 -1.63 -11.00
CA ARG A 156 13.69 -1.08 -11.98
C ARG A 156 13.13 0.27 -11.54
N VAL A 157 12.78 0.40 -10.25
CA VAL A 157 12.29 1.68 -9.69
C VAL A 157 13.34 2.76 -9.79
N VAL A 158 14.58 2.48 -9.37
CA VAL A 158 15.69 3.43 -9.46
C VAL A 158 15.89 3.93 -10.90
N ALA A 159 15.84 3.02 -11.88
CA ALA A 159 15.99 3.38 -13.30
C ALA A 159 14.81 4.22 -13.84
N LEU A 160 13.59 4.01 -13.34
CA LEU A 160 12.39 4.74 -13.77
C LEU A 160 12.23 6.12 -13.12
N THR A 161 12.92 6.38 -12.01
CA THR A 161 12.72 7.56 -11.16
C THR A 161 13.95 8.46 -11.10
N ASP A 162 14.88 8.26 -12.03
CA ASP A 162 16.11 9.05 -12.15
C ASP A 162 16.89 9.17 -10.81
N ASN A 163 17.06 8.04 -10.15
CA ASN A 163 17.75 7.94 -8.85
C ASN A 163 17.12 8.75 -7.71
N ASN A 164 15.80 8.85 -7.66
CA ASN A 164 15.12 9.53 -6.55
C ASN A 164 15.57 8.96 -5.19
N PRO A 165 16.01 9.79 -4.21
CA PRO A 165 16.60 9.37 -2.94
C PRO A 165 15.76 8.37 -2.15
N THR A 166 14.44 8.56 -2.12
CA THR A 166 13.50 7.66 -1.42
C THR A 166 13.58 6.21 -1.92
N TYR A 167 13.76 6.05 -3.24
CA TYR A 167 13.83 4.71 -3.86
C TYR A 167 15.23 4.11 -3.80
N LEU A 168 16.27 4.95 -3.76
CA LEU A 168 17.64 4.50 -3.50
C LEU A 168 17.78 3.87 -2.11
N ASP A 169 17.09 4.41 -1.10
CA ASP A 169 17.08 3.82 0.24
C ASP A 169 16.58 2.36 0.23
N THR A 170 15.41 2.12 -0.38
CA THR A 170 14.89 0.75 -0.52
C THR A 170 15.84 -0.15 -1.31
N HIS A 171 16.45 0.36 -2.39
CA HIS A 171 17.39 -0.43 -3.19
C HIS A 171 18.65 -0.79 -2.41
N ALA A 172 19.21 0.16 -1.66
CA ALA A 172 20.37 -0.08 -0.78
C ALA A 172 20.02 -1.12 0.31
N TRP A 173 18.83 -1.03 0.89
CA TRP A 173 18.35 -2.00 1.87
C TRP A 173 18.25 -3.42 1.32
N VAL A 174 17.71 -3.58 0.12
CA VAL A 174 17.65 -4.90 -0.57
C VAL A 174 19.04 -5.45 -0.84
N LEU A 175 19.98 -4.63 -1.32
CA LEU A 175 21.37 -5.01 -1.52
C LEU A 175 22.01 -5.45 -0.20
N PHE A 176 21.78 -4.73 0.88
CA PHE A 176 22.27 -5.10 2.21
C PHE A 176 21.73 -6.47 2.65
N LYS A 177 20.45 -6.75 2.45
CA LYS A 177 19.83 -8.05 2.77
C LYS A 177 20.38 -9.19 1.92
N LEU A 178 20.89 -8.91 0.72
CA LEU A 178 21.60 -9.86 -0.13
C LEU A 178 23.08 -10.06 0.25
N GLY A 179 23.56 -9.36 1.28
CA GLY A 179 24.98 -9.39 1.69
C GLY A 179 25.91 -8.55 0.81
N ARG A 180 25.37 -7.77 -0.15
CA ARG A 180 26.11 -6.89 -1.06
C ARG A 180 26.42 -5.54 -0.38
N VAL A 181 27.11 -5.60 0.76
CA VAL A 181 27.25 -4.47 1.70
C VAL A 181 27.97 -3.27 1.08
N ASP A 182 29.00 -3.48 0.27
CA ASP A 182 29.77 -2.38 -0.34
C ASP A 182 28.94 -1.65 -1.41
N GLU A 183 28.10 -2.37 -2.15
CA GLU A 183 27.19 -1.77 -3.10
C GLU A 183 26.08 -1.01 -2.38
N ALA A 184 25.49 -1.59 -1.34
CA ALA A 184 24.49 -0.93 -0.51
C ALA A 184 25.02 0.40 0.06
N ARG A 185 26.27 0.39 0.55
CA ARG A 185 26.93 1.60 1.09
C ARG A 185 27.10 2.69 0.04
N LYS A 186 27.50 2.34 -1.18
CA LYS A 186 27.64 3.30 -2.28
C LYS A 186 26.31 3.94 -2.67
N ILE A 187 25.27 3.12 -2.79
CA ILE A 187 23.90 3.60 -3.11
C ILE A 187 23.38 4.51 -1.99
N MET A 188 23.57 4.16 -0.73
CA MET A 188 23.16 4.99 0.40
C MET A 188 23.91 6.33 0.44
N GLN A 189 25.22 6.34 0.16
CA GLN A 189 26.00 7.58 0.04
C GLN A 189 25.45 8.48 -1.09
N GLN A 190 25.06 7.89 -2.22
CA GLN A 190 24.43 8.61 -3.31
C GLN A 190 23.08 9.22 -2.87
N ALA A 191 22.23 8.44 -2.19
CA ALA A 191 20.93 8.93 -1.69
C ALA A 191 21.09 10.13 -0.76
N VAL A 192 22.01 10.05 0.22
CA VAL A 192 22.31 11.14 1.15
C VAL A 192 22.84 12.39 0.42
N ALA A 193 23.69 12.21 -0.59
CA ALA A 193 24.24 13.33 -1.33
C ALA A 193 23.17 14.06 -2.17
N LEU A 194 22.15 13.35 -2.66
CA LEU A 194 21.03 13.93 -3.42
C LEU A 194 20.03 14.63 -2.48
N ASP A 195 19.69 14.02 -1.37
CA ASP A 195 18.78 14.59 -0.36
C ASP A 195 19.32 15.91 0.25
N ALA A 196 20.64 16.04 0.37
CA ALA A 196 21.29 17.25 0.88
C ALA A 196 21.29 18.44 -0.12
N GLN A 197 20.82 18.24 -1.36
CA GLN A 197 20.79 19.26 -2.41
C GLN A 197 19.37 19.85 -2.64
N GLU A 198 18.35 19.26 -2.02
CA GLU A 198 16.96 19.74 -2.01
C GLU A 198 16.69 20.69 -0.83
#